data_04400aee8bc03d2f17a7849fef5a450c
#
_entry.id   04400aee8bc03d2f17a7849fef5a450c
#
_cell.length_a   1.000
_cell.length_b   1.000
_cell.length_c   1.000
_cell.angle_alpha   90.00
_cell.angle_beta   90.00
_cell.angle_gamma   90.00
#
_symmetry.space_group_name_H-M   'P 1'
#
loop_
_entity.id
_entity.type
_entity.pdbx_description
1 polymer ?
#
loop_
_entity_poly.entity_id
_entity_poly.type
_entity_poly.pdbx_seq_one_letter_code
_entity_poly.pdbx_strand_id
1 'polypeptide(L)'
;GLAPVLVLFHGYGEDPRDVALNTPLFAEALLRGWVVVAPLGGHRYHYGIDYAQENIERTLEVLYARLPLDPERLYAVGFSMGGGAAASFAARHLDPAGPRFAAVVNHTGSTSLVSSWETQGAQDVFESPLMFGATPYIAPFGYRRSSTVEHDAFTNTLSGERHMGLNLARVATRNAYGLFDANFGLVEQTQALHGYLGDTSEEIVLQSATHAWATLDATSTLDWLGGRTLQEPQPEEIVQTLADRSGAWNQLELGLRDENAFGTILWSARPSTDDLYLIDLENVARIDVDLERVGLEPTPGQPLRVMTQTTDGNAATLELSGLGSAPTAVQYAGFAQGTWNYDASRDVLMLEETGSAGWARWTVLP
;
A
#
# COMPACT_ATOMS: atom_id res chain seq x y z
N GLY A 1 -16.07 -14.11 -19.54
CA GLY A 1 -14.92 -13.30 -19.15
C GLY A 1 -14.42 -13.68 -17.76
N LEU A 2 -13.31 -13.10 -17.32
CA LEU A 2 -12.82 -13.24 -15.95
C LEU A 2 -13.79 -12.54 -14.97
N ALA A 3 -13.97 -13.11 -13.78
CA ALA A 3 -14.90 -12.58 -12.78
C ALA A 3 -14.20 -11.57 -11.87
N PRO A 4 -14.81 -10.40 -11.58
CA PRO A 4 -14.37 -9.51 -10.52
C PRO A 4 -14.41 -10.20 -9.15
N VAL A 5 -13.58 -9.76 -8.23
CA VAL A 5 -13.52 -10.27 -6.86
C VAL A 5 -13.88 -9.16 -5.88
N LEU A 6 -14.77 -9.44 -4.95
CA LEU A 6 -15.10 -8.58 -3.83
C LEU A 6 -14.64 -9.22 -2.52
N VAL A 7 -13.75 -8.54 -1.81
CA VAL A 7 -13.32 -8.93 -0.46
C VAL A 7 -14.10 -8.12 0.57
N LEU A 8 -14.78 -8.80 1.50
CA LEU A 8 -15.57 -8.17 2.56
C LEU A 8 -14.86 -8.37 3.90
N PHE A 9 -14.37 -7.27 4.48
CA PHE A 9 -13.64 -7.28 5.76
C PHE A 9 -14.62 -7.04 6.90
N HIS A 10 -14.76 -8.02 7.78
CA HIS A 10 -15.71 -8.00 8.90
C HIS A 10 -15.35 -7.00 10.01
N GLY A 11 -16.36 -6.57 10.78
CA GLY A 11 -16.19 -5.71 11.94
C GLY A 11 -15.62 -6.45 13.17
N TYR A 12 -15.36 -5.68 14.23
CA TYR A 12 -14.83 -6.20 15.49
C TYR A 12 -15.74 -7.29 16.09
N GLY A 13 -15.18 -8.44 16.40
CA GLY A 13 -15.90 -9.56 16.98
C GLY A 13 -16.79 -10.37 16.04
N GLU A 14 -16.96 -9.92 14.80
CA GLU A 14 -17.71 -10.61 13.76
C GLU A 14 -16.90 -11.77 13.15
N ASP A 15 -17.58 -12.58 12.35
CA ASP A 15 -16.96 -13.60 11.51
C ASP A 15 -17.50 -13.47 10.04
N PRO A 16 -16.94 -14.23 9.10
CA PRO A 16 -17.38 -14.18 7.68
C PRO A 16 -18.88 -14.44 7.45
N ARG A 17 -19.56 -15.17 8.36
CA ARG A 17 -20.99 -15.43 8.26
C ARG A 17 -21.80 -14.20 8.65
N ASP A 18 -21.32 -13.47 9.65
CA ASP A 18 -21.96 -12.21 10.09
C ASP A 18 -21.99 -11.21 8.94
N VAL A 19 -20.91 -11.10 8.16
CA VAL A 19 -20.88 -10.23 6.97
C VAL A 19 -21.98 -10.60 5.97
N ALA A 20 -22.12 -11.89 5.65
CA ALA A 20 -23.15 -12.36 4.72
C ALA A 20 -24.59 -12.11 5.21
N LEU A 21 -24.77 -12.03 6.53
CA LEU A 21 -26.10 -11.79 7.14
C LEU A 21 -26.40 -10.30 7.35
N ASN A 22 -25.37 -9.49 7.59
CA ASN A 22 -25.52 -8.10 8.03
C ASN A 22 -25.51 -7.09 6.88
N THR A 23 -25.14 -7.51 5.65
CA THR A 23 -25.12 -6.63 4.48
C THR A 23 -25.64 -7.31 3.23
N PRO A 24 -26.42 -6.59 2.38
CA PRO A 24 -26.83 -7.10 1.06
C PRO A 24 -25.67 -7.16 0.04
N LEU A 25 -24.51 -6.58 0.31
CA LEU A 25 -23.34 -6.58 -0.60
C LEU A 25 -22.99 -7.99 -1.08
N PHE A 26 -23.02 -8.98 -0.17
CA PHE A 26 -22.72 -10.37 -0.51
C PHE A 26 -23.65 -10.91 -1.61
N ALA A 27 -24.97 -10.81 -1.38
CA ALA A 27 -25.96 -11.33 -2.31
C ALA A 27 -25.98 -10.57 -3.64
N GLU A 28 -25.89 -9.25 -3.59
CA GLU A 28 -25.89 -8.42 -4.79
C GLU A 28 -24.65 -8.60 -5.66
N ALA A 29 -23.47 -8.77 -5.07
CA ALA A 29 -22.26 -9.06 -5.81
C ALA A 29 -22.34 -10.42 -6.53
N LEU A 30 -22.89 -11.46 -5.86
CA LEU A 30 -23.14 -12.76 -6.51
C LEU A 30 -24.11 -12.64 -7.68
N LEU A 31 -25.20 -11.84 -7.56
CA LEU A 31 -26.14 -11.61 -8.66
C LEU A 31 -25.49 -10.89 -9.85
N ARG A 32 -24.42 -10.13 -9.64
CA ARG A 32 -23.62 -9.49 -10.68
C ARG A 32 -22.58 -10.45 -11.31
N GLY A 33 -22.49 -11.69 -10.83
CA GLY A 33 -21.50 -12.68 -11.28
C GLY A 33 -20.10 -12.45 -10.71
N TRP A 34 -19.98 -11.73 -9.61
CA TRP A 34 -18.71 -11.52 -8.91
C TRP A 34 -18.42 -12.68 -7.95
N VAL A 35 -17.14 -12.95 -7.73
CA VAL A 35 -16.71 -13.85 -6.65
C VAL A 35 -16.58 -13.03 -5.37
N VAL A 36 -17.16 -13.53 -4.27
CA VAL A 36 -17.13 -12.85 -2.97
C VAL A 36 -16.29 -13.65 -1.99
N VAL A 37 -15.40 -12.99 -1.30
CA VAL A 37 -14.52 -13.54 -0.28
C VAL A 37 -14.71 -12.76 1.01
N ALA A 38 -15.00 -13.42 2.11
CA ALA A 38 -15.04 -12.82 3.43
C ALA A 38 -13.98 -13.55 4.31
N PRO A 39 -12.74 -13.06 4.37
CA PRO A 39 -11.69 -13.70 5.13
C PRO A 39 -11.87 -13.45 6.63
N LEU A 40 -11.52 -14.45 7.45
CA LEU A 40 -11.48 -14.28 8.92
C LEU A 40 -10.24 -13.49 9.38
N GLY A 41 -9.19 -13.39 8.54
CA GLY A 41 -7.92 -12.74 8.91
C GLY A 41 -7.21 -13.42 10.10
N GLY A 42 -7.44 -14.73 10.28
CA GLY A 42 -6.88 -15.51 11.38
C GLY A 42 -7.71 -15.50 12.66
N HIS A 43 -8.35 -14.40 13.03
CA HIS A 43 -9.29 -14.31 14.18
C HIS A 43 -10.20 -13.08 14.11
N ARG A 44 -11.23 -13.03 14.97
CA ARG A 44 -12.32 -12.02 14.95
C ARG A 44 -11.90 -10.60 15.32
N TYR A 45 -10.66 -10.37 15.75
CA TYR A 45 -10.17 -9.09 16.28
C TYR A 45 -8.88 -8.64 15.58
N HIS A 46 -8.72 -8.97 14.30
CA HIS A 46 -7.44 -8.90 13.61
C HIS A 46 -6.93 -7.48 13.25
N TYR A 47 -7.78 -6.47 13.19
CA TYR A 47 -7.41 -5.07 12.85
C TYR A 47 -6.45 -4.88 11.66
N GLY A 48 -6.34 -5.87 10.77
CA GLY A 48 -5.42 -5.82 9.64
C GLY A 48 -3.93 -5.85 10.01
N ILE A 49 -3.55 -6.47 11.14
CA ILE A 49 -2.14 -6.70 11.50
C ILE A 49 -1.45 -7.66 10.52
N ASP A 50 -0.13 -7.73 10.54
CA ASP A 50 0.68 -8.51 9.59
C ASP A 50 0.16 -9.92 9.37
N TYR A 51 -0.03 -10.68 10.44
CA TYR A 51 -0.55 -12.05 10.36
C TYR A 51 -1.91 -12.15 9.64
N ALA A 52 -2.78 -11.18 9.88
CA ALA A 52 -4.08 -11.13 9.21
C ALA A 52 -3.93 -10.82 7.72
N GLN A 53 -3.06 -9.88 7.38
CA GLN A 53 -2.80 -9.51 5.99
C GLN A 53 -2.17 -10.67 5.21
N GLU A 54 -1.17 -11.35 5.75
CA GLU A 54 -0.58 -12.55 5.16
C GLU A 54 -1.61 -13.66 4.92
N ASN A 55 -2.53 -13.86 5.87
CA ASN A 55 -3.60 -14.85 5.76
C ASN A 55 -4.58 -14.50 4.62
N ILE A 56 -4.92 -13.23 4.48
CA ILE A 56 -5.81 -12.72 3.43
C ILE A 56 -5.13 -12.82 2.06
N GLU A 57 -3.88 -12.36 1.95
CA GLU A 57 -3.07 -12.43 0.74
C GLU A 57 -3.00 -13.88 0.23
N ARG A 58 -2.61 -14.82 1.10
CA ARG A 58 -2.53 -16.25 0.75
C ARG A 58 -3.88 -16.83 0.34
N THR A 59 -4.97 -16.36 0.94
CA THR A 59 -6.32 -16.76 0.54
C THR A 59 -6.61 -16.31 -0.89
N LEU A 60 -6.27 -15.07 -1.24
CA LEU A 60 -6.46 -14.51 -2.57
C LEU A 60 -5.58 -15.22 -3.61
N GLU A 61 -4.30 -15.47 -3.31
CA GLU A 61 -3.39 -16.23 -4.18
C GLU A 61 -3.96 -17.62 -4.53
N VAL A 62 -4.46 -18.36 -3.52
CA VAL A 62 -5.09 -19.68 -3.73
C VAL A 62 -6.32 -19.58 -4.63
N LEU A 63 -7.11 -18.52 -4.51
CA LEU A 63 -8.28 -18.31 -5.34
C LEU A 63 -7.89 -17.96 -6.77
N TYR A 64 -6.93 -17.06 -6.99
CA TYR A 64 -6.41 -16.73 -8.31
C TYR A 64 -5.79 -17.93 -9.03
N ALA A 65 -5.12 -18.81 -8.29
CA ALA A 65 -4.56 -20.05 -8.86
C ALA A 65 -5.61 -21.09 -9.28
N ARG A 66 -6.87 -20.97 -8.80
CA ARG A 66 -7.91 -21.98 -8.99
C ARG A 66 -9.12 -21.53 -9.79
N LEU A 67 -9.38 -20.24 -9.84
CA LEU A 67 -10.57 -19.67 -10.47
C LEU A 67 -10.19 -18.65 -11.55
N PRO A 68 -10.99 -18.50 -12.60
CA PRO A 68 -10.77 -17.51 -13.65
C PRO A 68 -11.18 -16.11 -13.18
N LEU A 69 -10.37 -15.50 -12.31
CA LEU A 69 -10.58 -14.20 -11.70
C LEU A 69 -9.89 -13.10 -12.48
N ASP A 70 -10.44 -11.88 -12.40
CA ASP A 70 -9.89 -10.70 -13.03
C ASP A 70 -8.93 -9.98 -12.09
N PRO A 71 -7.61 -9.97 -12.35
CA PRO A 71 -6.65 -9.33 -11.47
C PRO A 71 -6.75 -7.80 -11.45
N GLU A 72 -7.36 -7.20 -12.49
CA GLU A 72 -7.55 -5.75 -12.55
C GLU A 72 -8.81 -5.29 -11.81
N ARG A 73 -9.68 -6.22 -11.39
CA ARG A 73 -10.96 -5.94 -10.72
C ARG A 73 -11.08 -6.68 -9.39
N LEU A 74 -10.09 -6.47 -8.53
CA LEU A 74 -10.13 -6.89 -7.14
C LEU A 74 -10.54 -5.70 -6.27
N TYR A 75 -11.61 -5.84 -5.50
CA TYR A 75 -12.22 -4.77 -4.70
C TYR A 75 -12.31 -5.15 -3.24
N ALA A 76 -12.28 -4.15 -2.35
CA ALA A 76 -12.51 -4.34 -0.93
C ALA A 76 -13.62 -3.45 -0.41
N VAL A 77 -14.45 -3.98 0.48
CA VAL A 77 -15.35 -3.21 1.35
C VAL A 77 -15.13 -3.69 2.78
N GLY A 78 -14.85 -2.78 3.68
CA GLY A 78 -14.69 -3.11 5.09
C GLY A 78 -15.51 -2.20 5.98
N PHE A 79 -15.98 -2.75 7.11
CA PHE A 79 -16.76 -2.03 8.10
C PHE A 79 -16.04 -2.00 9.44
N SER A 80 -16.03 -0.84 10.11
CA SER A 80 -15.48 -0.70 11.46
C SER A 80 -14.00 -1.14 11.49
N MET A 81 -13.63 -2.10 12.32
CA MET A 81 -12.30 -2.75 12.28
C MET A 81 -11.90 -3.13 10.85
N GLY A 82 -12.82 -3.74 10.10
CA GLY A 82 -12.59 -4.20 8.74
C GLY A 82 -12.38 -3.06 7.73
N GLY A 83 -12.96 -1.88 7.98
CA GLY A 83 -12.76 -0.71 7.13
C GLY A 83 -11.30 -0.25 7.14
N GLY A 84 -10.72 -0.12 8.33
CA GLY A 84 -9.30 0.16 8.48
C GLY A 84 -8.41 -0.95 7.92
N ALA A 85 -8.78 -2.21 8.17
CA ALA A 85 -8.03 -3.36 7.65
C ALA A 85 -8.01 -3.42 6.12
N ALA A 86 -9.13 -3.11 5.45
CA ALA A 86 -9.20 -3.05 3.98
C ALA A 86 -8.31 -1.93 3.41
N ALA A 87 -8.36 -0.74 3.99
CA ALA A 87 -7.53 0.39 3.59
C ALA A 87 -6.05 0.12 3.86
N SER A 88 -5.70 -0.46 5.03
CA SER A 88 -4.33 -0.84 5.37
C SER A 88 -3.79 -1.92 4.42
N PHE A 89 -4.60 -2.94 4.08
CA PHE A 89 -4.19 -3.95 3.10
C PHE A 89 -3.86 -3.31 1.74
N ALA A 90 -4.74 -2.45 1.23
CA ALA A 90 -4.52 -1.76 -0.04
C ALA A 90 -3.25 -0.89 -0.05
N ALA A 91 -2.94 -0.23 1.08
CA ALA A 91 -1.76 0.61 1.22
C ALA A 91 -0.45 -0.18 1.31
N ARG A 92 -0.50 -1.47 1.71
CA ARG A 92 0.67 -2.30 2.00
C ARG A 92 0.94 -3.39 0.96
N HIS A 93 -0.03 -3.70 0.07
CA HIS A 93 0.10 -4.73 -0.96
C HIS A 93 0.17 -4.08 -2.34
N LEU A 94 1.37 -3.59 -2.69
CA LEU A 94 1.66 -2.91 -3.94
C LEU A 94 2.54 -3.74 -4.88
N ASP A 95 2.88 -4.98 -4.52
CA ASP A 95 3.61 -5.90 -5.39
C ASP A 95 2.78 -6.22 -6.65
N PRO A 96 3.28 -5.91 -7.86
CA PRO A 96 2.58 -6.23 -9.10
C PRO A 96 2.32 -7.73 -9.32
N ALA A 97 3.09 -8.60 -8.67
CA ALA A 97 2.91 -10.04 -8.73
C ALA A 97 1.86 -10.56 -7.72
N GLY A 98 1.49 -9.74 -6.74
CA GLY A 98 0.54 -10.08 -5.68
C GLY A 98 -0.88 -9.54 -5.94
N PRO A 99 -1.82 -9.86 -5.03
CA PRO A 99 -3.18 -9.32 -5.09
C PRO A 99 -3.23 -7.85 -4.67
N ARG A 100 -3.63 -6.96 -5.58
CA ARG A 100 -3.76 -5.52 -5.36
C ARG A 100 -5.20 -5.06 -5.55
N PHE A 101 -5.70 -4.21 -4.65
CA PHE A 101 -7.04 -3.65 -4.80
C PHE A 101 -7.10 -2.51 -5.81
N ALA A 102 -8.03 -2.62 -6.77
CA ALA A 102 -8.36 -1.54 -7.69
C ALA A 102 -9.19 -0.43 -7.00
N ALA A 103 -9.99 -0.81 -6.01
CA ALA A 103 -10.78 0.11 -5.23
C ALA A 103 -11.10 -0.42 -3.83
N VAL A 104 -11.23 0.52 -2.88
CA VAL A 104 -11.53 0.23 -1.47
C VAL A 104 -12.67 1.12 -0.98
N VAL A 105 -13.60 0.54 -0.23
CA VAL A 105 -14.59 1.28 0.56
C VAL A 105 -14.28 1.07 2.04
N ASN A 106 -13.89 2.15 2.69
CA ASN A 106 -13.71 2.24 4.13
C ASN A 106 -15.03 2.75 4.75
N HIS A 107 -15.78 1.88 5.41
CA HIS A 107 -17.04 2.22 6.06
C HIS A 107 -16.83 2.36 7.57
N THR A 108 -16.71 3.59 8.05
CA THR A 108 -16.46 3.97 9.45
C THR A 108 -15.30 3.17 10.06
N GLY A 109 -14.12 3.22 9.39
CA GLY A 109 -13.03 2.29 9.67
C GLY A 109 -12.04 2.76 10.73
N SER A 110 -11.44 1.79 11.41
CA SER A 110 -10.30 1.95 12.32
C SER A 110 -9.01 2.18 11.51
N THR A 111 -8.80 3.39 11.03
CA THR A 111 -7.68 3.75 10.16
C THR A 111 -6.43 4.20 10.92
N SER A 112 -6.55 4.47 12.23
CA SER A 112 -5.46 4.75 13.17
C SER A 112 -5.55 3.81 14.36
N LEU A 113 -4.63 2.85 14.45
CA LEU A 113 -4.70 1.85 15.52
C LEU A 113 -4.27 2.41 16.89
N VAL A 114 -3.46 3.47 16.92
CA VAL A 114 -3.15 4.19 18.16
C VAL A 114 -4.42 4.85 18.69
N SER A 115 -5.11 5.63 17.88
CA SER A 115 -6.39 6.26 18.24
C SER A 115 -7.44 5.23 18.65
N SER A 116 -7.51 4.09 17.94
CA SER A 116 -8.43 2.99 18.28
C SER A 116 -8.06 2.33 19.62
N TRP A 117 -6.79 2.15 19.91
CA TRP A 117 -6.32 1.67 21.22
C TRP A 117 -6.73 2.63 22.34
N GLU A 118 -6.63 3.94 22.10
CA GLU A 118 -6.99 4.98 23.08
C GLU A 118 -8.50 5.06 23.34
N THR A 119 -9.32 4.91 22.28
CA THR A 119 -10.74 5.30 22.34
C THR A 119 -11.73 4.13 22.29
N GLN A 120 -11.36 2.97 21.74
CA GLN A 120 -12.32 1.87 21.48
C GLN A 120 -12.49 0.89 22.65
N GLY A 121 -11.76 1.06 23.75
CA GLY A 121 -11.84 0.14 24.91
C GLY A 121 -11.35 -1.27 24.63
N ALA A 122 -10.52 -1.45 23.61
CA ALA A 122 -10.00 -2.75 23.18
C ALA A 122 -8.50 -2.97 23.52
N GLN A 123 -7.98 -2.27 24.53
CA GLN A 123 -6.56 -2.30 24.91
C GLN A 123 -6.05 -3.73 25.13
N ASP A 124 -6.80 -4.56 25.88
CA ASP A 124 -6.44 -5.96 26.14
C ASP A 124 -6.29 -6.79 24.85
N VAL A 125 -7.08 -6.46 23.82
CA VAL A 125 -6.97 -7.12 22.50
C VAL A 125 -5.70 -6.67 21.80
N PHE A 126 -5.46 -5.39 21.70
CA PHE A 126 -4.27 -4.83 21.03
C PHE A 126 -2.96 -5.26 21.72
N GLU A 127 -2.94 -5.30 23.06
CA GLU A 127 -1.76 -5.68 23.85
C GLU A 127 -1.58 -7.18 23.97
N SER A 128 -2.52 -7.97 23.46
CA SER A 128 -2.37 -9.44 23.49
C SER A 128 -1.19 -9.90 22.61
N PRO A 129 -0.55 -11.05 22.94
CA PRO A 129 0.54 -11.61 22.13
C PRO A 129 0.14 -11.99 20.69
N LEU A 130 -1.16 -12.11 20.41
CA LEU A 130 -1.68 -12.38 19.07
C LEU A 130 -1.77 -11.11 18.20
N MET A 131 -1.63 -9.93 18.82
CA MET A 131 -1.67 -8.63 18.17
C MET A 131 -0.28 -7.98 18.24
N PHE A 132 -0.14 -6.92 19.00
CA PHE A 132 1.13 -6.19 19.10
C PHE A 132 1.98 -6.58 20.30
N GLY A 133 1.40 -7.32 21.28
CA GLY A 133 2.08 -7.75 22.50
C GLY A 133 2.46 -6.64 23.48
N ALA A 134 2.15 -5.39 23.15
CA ALA A 134 2.51 -4.19 23.93
C ALA A 134 1.64 -2.99 23.56
N THR A 135 1.72 -1.92 24.35
CA THR A 135 1.10 -0.63 24.04
C THR A 135 1.73 0.05 22.82
N PRO A 136 1.05 1.00 22.16
CA PRO A 136 1.63 1.76 21.05
C PRO A 136 2.88 2.57 21.42
N TYR A 137 3.08 2.87 22.70
CA TYR A 137 4.27 3.57 23.19
C TYR A 137 5.50 2.66 23.30
N ILE A 138 5.30 1.34 23.41
CA ILE A 138 6.37 0.33 23.49
C ILE A 138 6.64 -0.30 22.12
N ALA A 139 5.61 -0.53 21.32
CA ALA A 139 5.70 -1.11 19.99
C ALA A 139 5.13 -0.16 18.90
N PRO A 140 5.62 1.09 18.79
CA PRO A 140 5.00 2.11 17.93
C PRO A 140 4.96 1.72 16.47
N PHE A 141 5.99 1.05 15.95
CA PHE A 141 6.07 0.71 14.55
C PHE A 141 4.98 -0.29 14.13
N GLY A 142 4.68 -1.30 14.95
CA GLY A 142 3.61 -2.26 14.68
C GLY A 142 2.24 -1.60 14.48
N TYR A 143 1.91 -0.63 15.36
CA TYR A 143 0.66 0.15 15.26
C TYR A 143 0.66 1.05 14.03
N ARG A 144 1.76 1.77 13.78
CA ARG A 144 1.88 2.71 12.67
C ARG A 144 1.79 2.02 11.32
N ARG A 145 2.50 0.91 11.12
CA ARG A 145 2.51 0.17 9.86
C ARG A 145 1.16 -0.47 9.52
N SER A 146 0.36 -0.80 10.54
CA SER A 146 -0.99 -1.35 10.36
C SER A 146 -2.07 -0.28 10.22
N SER A 147 -1.73 1.00 10.46
CA SER A 147 -2.61 2.16 10.28
C SER A 147 -2.42 2.78 8.90
N THR A 148 -3.50 3.30 8.31
CA THR A 148 -3.39 4.10 7.08
C THR A 148 -3.05 5.55 7.37
N VAL A 149 -3.52 6.09 8.50
CA VAL A 149 -3.15 7.41 9.00
C VAL A 149 -2.79 7.32 10.48
N GLU A 150 -1.98 8.26 10.97
CA GLU A 150 -1.78 8.48 12.39
C GLU A 150 -2.69 9.64 12.80
N HIS A 151 -3.73 9.34 13.56
CA HIS A 151 -4.72 10.29 14.04
C HIS A 151 -4.64 10.40 15.57
N ASP A 152 -4.54 11.61 16.08
CA ASP A 152 -4.59 11.91 17.50
C ASP A 152 -6.06 12.15 17.92
N ALA A 153 -6.59 11.23 18.72
CA ALA A 153 -7.98 11.28 19.16
C ALA A 153 -8.31 12.46 20.08
N PHE A 154 -7.32 13.05 20.76
CA PHE A 154 -7.54 14.15 21.69
C PHE A 154 -7.58 15.51 20.99
N THR A 155 -6.76 15.67 19.96
CA THR A 155 -6.70 16.93 19.19
C THR A 155 -7.55 16.88 17.92
N ASN A 156 -8.00 15.69 17.53
CA ASN A 156 -8.71 15.40 16.27
C ASN A 156 -7.90 15.91 15.05
N THR A 157 -6.62 15.62 15.03
CA THR A 157 -5.71 16.01 13.95
C THR A 157 -4.83 14.83 13.54
N LEU A 158 -4.26 14.90 12.35
CA LEU A 158 -3.21 13.98 11.96
C LEU A 158 -1.96 14.24 12.78
N SER A 159 -1.31 13.20 13.26
CA SER A 159 -0.04 13.21 13.98
C SER A 159 1.04 12.51 13.14
N GLY A 160 2.28 13.00 13.26
CA GLY A 160 3.38 12.46 12.46
C GLY A 160 3.44 13.00 11.02
N GLU A 161 4.52 12.69 10.32
CA GLU A 161 4.81 13.22 8.98
C GLU A 161 4.56 12.19 7.87
N ARG A 162 4.45 10.90 8.22
CA ARG A 162 4.40 9.78 7.28
C ARG A 162 3.26 8.84 7.61
N HIS A 163 2.38 8.65 6.65
CA HIS A 163 1.21 7.79 6.76
C HIS A 163 1.16 6.77 5.64
N MET A 164 0.90 5.50 5.95
CA MET A 164 0.73 4.45 4.95
C MET A 164 -0.34 4.78 3.90
N GLY A 165 -1.29 5.65 4.24
CA GLY A 165 -2.29 6.19 3.32
C GLY A 165 -1.71 6.86 2.08
N LEU A 166 -0.44 7.31 2.12
CA LEU A 166 0.29 7.82 0.96
C LEU A 166 0.22 6.82 -0.22
N ASN A 167 0.32 5.55 0.06
CA ASN A 167 0.32 4.48 -0.92
C ASN A 167 -1.05 4.26 -1.58
N LEU A 168 -2.11 4.88 -1.05
CA LEU A 168 -3.46 4.83 -1.65
C LEU A 168 -3.68 5.85 -2.79
N ALA A 169 -2.67 6.63 -3.15
CA ALA A 169 -2.81 7.68 -4.17
C ALA A 169 -3.33 7.16 -5.53
N ARG A 170 -3.15 5.86 -5.83
CA ARG A 170 -3.63 5.20 -7.06
C ARG A 170 -4.75 4.19 -6.83
N VAL A 171 -5.16 4.01 -5.59
CA VAL A 171 -6.29 3.14 -5.24
C VAL A 171 -7.53 3.99 -5.11
N ALA A 172 -8.54 3.76 -5.95
CA ALA A 172 -9.80 4.46 -5.82
C ALA A 172 -10.37 4.18 -4.41
N THR A 173 -10.44 5.21 -3.58
CA THR A 173 -10.82 5.07 -2.17
C THR A 173 -12.11 5.84 -1.91
N ARG A 174 -13.08 5.18 -1.26
CA ARG A 174 -14.31 5.79 -0.78
C ARG A 174 -14.38 5.67 0.73
N ASN A 175 -14.54 6.79 1.41
CA ASN A 175 -14.68 6.89 2.86
C ASN A 175 -16.13 7.17 3.19
N ALA A 176 -16.84 6.23 3.84
CA ALA A 176 -18.25 6.31 4.19
C ALA A 176 -18.44 6.29 5.71
N TYR A 177 -19.30 7.15 6.23
CA TYR A 177 -19.63 7.15 7.66
C TYR A 177 -21.03 7.72 7.91
N GLY A 178 -21.62 7.35 9.05
CA GLY A 178 -22.96 7.82 9.48
C GLY A 178 -22.88 9.04 10.39
N LEU A 179 -23.76 10.02 10.20
CA LEU A 179 -23.83 11.18 11.10
C LEU A 179 -24.30 10.82 12.52
N PHE A 180 -25.02 9.71 12.68
CA PHE A 180 -25.49 9.22 13.98
C PHE A 180 -24.72 7.97 14.42
N ASP A 181 -23.50 7.77 13.88
CA ASP A 181 -22.63 6.72 14.33
C ASP A 181 -22.12 7.03 15.74
N ALA A 182 -22.39 6.13 16.69
CA ALA A 182 -22.00 6.32 18.09
C ALA A 182 -20.50 6.14 18.33
N ASN A 183 -19.78 5.56 17.37
CA ASN A 183 -18.32 5.41 17.41
C ASN A 183 -17.63 6.64 16.81
N PHE A 184 -17.77 7.78 17.46
CA PHE A 184 -17.22 9.05 16.98
C PHE A 184 -15.73 8.97 16.63
N GLY A 185 -14.93 8.30 17.43
CA GLY A 185 -13.50 8.15 17.14
C GLY A 185 -13.21 7.43 15.81
N LEU A 186 -14.08 6.52 15.33
CA LEU A 186 -13.93 5.90 14.01
C LEU A 186 -14.42 6.80 12.88
N VAL A 187 -15.47 7.61 13.14
CA VAL A 187 -15.91 8.63 12.19
C VAL A 187 -14.79 9.64 11.95
N GLU A 188 -14.20 10.17 13.02
CA GLU A 188 -13.07 11.12 12.95
C GLU A 188 -11.87 10.53 12.21
N GLN A 189 -11.52 9.27 12.46
CA GLN A 189 -10.46 8.57 11.74
C GLN A 189 -10.79 8.41 10.23
N THR A 190 -12.04 8.11 9.90
CA THR A 190 -12.50 7.99 8.50
C THR A 190 -12.43 9.34 7.79
N GLN A 191 -12.83 10.43 8.46
CA GLN A 191 -12.70 11.80 7.97
C GLN A 191 -11.22 12.21 7.82
N ALA A 192 -10.37 11.84 8.78
CA ALA A 192 -8.95 12.11 8.74
C ALA A 192 -8.27 11.43 7.53
N LEU A 193 -8.62 10.18 7.24
CA LEU A 193 -8.13 9.50 6.03
C LEU A 193 -8.61 10.20 4.75
N HIS A 194 -9.91 10.58 4.67
CA HIS A 194 -10.40 11.34 3.52
C HIS A 194 -9.66 12.67 3.37
N GLY A 195 -9.52 13.42 4.45
CA GLY A 195 -8.79 14.70 4.45
C GLY A 195 -7.33 14.56 4.03
N TYR A 196 -6.68 13.46 4.41
CA TYR A 196 -5.30 13.15 4.00
C TYR A 196 -5.20 12.84 2.51
N LEU A 197 -6.12 12.05 1.97
CA LEU A 197 -6.16 11.65 0.56
C LEU A 197 -6.66 12.79 -0.36
N GLY A 198 -7.45 13.72 0.18
CA GLY A 198 -8.01 14.83 -0.58
C GLY A 198 -8.81 14.37 -1.80
N ASP A 199 -8.58 15.02 -2.94
CA ASP A 199 -9.31 14.77 -4.21
C ASP A 199 -9.08 13.36 -4.80
N THR A 200 -8.14 12.58 -4.26
CA THR A 200 -7.94 11.17 -4.67
C THR A 200 -8.91 10.20 -4.02
N SER A 201 -9.76 10.66 -3.10
CA SER A 201 -10.78 9.86 -2.44
C SER A 201 -12.16 10.51 -2.50
N GLU A 202 -13.21 9.68 -2.38
CA GLU A 202 -14.59 10.13 -2.26
C GLU A 202 -15.08 10.05 -0.80
N GLU A 203 -15.83 11.04 -0.36
CA GLU A 203 -16.52 11.04 0.94
C GLU A 203 -18.01 10.76 0.77
N ILE A 204 -18.55 9.84 1.55
CA ILE A 204 -19.98 9.52 1.61
C ILE A 204 -20.50 9.74 3.03
N VAL A 205 -21.28 10.78 3.21
CA VAL A 205 -21.93 11.09 4.49
C VAL A 205 -23.35 10.50 4.51
N LEU A 206 -23.57 9.50 5.33
CA LEU A 206 -24.84 8.80 5.48
C LEU A 206 -25.70 9.52 6.52
N GLN A 207 -26.65 10.33 6.07
CA GLN A 207 -27.35 11.34 6.87
C GLN A 207 -28.13 10.82 8.09
N SER A 208 -28.60 9.58 8.05
CA SER A 208 -29.39 8.98 9.15
C SER A 208 -28.80 7.65 9.63
N ALA A 209 -27.53 7.39 9.30
CA ALA A 209 -26.90 6.10 9.58
C ALA A 209 -26.27 6.05 10.97
N THR A 210 -26.41 4.90 11.60
CA THR A 210 -25.72 4.49 12.82
C THR A 210 -24.56 3.55 12.49
N HIS A 211 -23.85 3.02 13.50
CA HIS A 211 -22.76 2.07 13.31
C HIS A 211 -23.29 0.69 12.92
N ALA A 212 -23.54 0.46 11.63
CA ALA A 212 -24.05 -0.81 11.12
C ALA A 212 -23.72 -1.01 9.63
N TRP A 213 -23.42 -2.24 9.22
CA TRP A 213 -23.21 -2.64 7.83
C TRP A 213 -24.32 -2.20 6.90
N ALA A 214 -25.57 -2.38 7.33
CA ALA A 214 -26.77 -2.14 6.52
C ALA A 214 -26.99 -0.66 6.15
N THR A 215 -26.21 0.26 6.69
CA THR A 215 -26.31 1.68 6.37
C THR A 215 -25.64 2.03 5.05
N LEU A 216 -24.72 1.21 4.56
CA LEU A 216 -24.08 1.37 3.25
C LEU A 216 -24.98 0.81 2.15
N ASP A 217 -25.35 1.63 1.18
CA ASP A 217 -26.14 1.19 0.04
C ASP A 217 -25.33 0.25 -0.86
N ALA A 218 -25.77 -1.00 -0.96
CA ALA A 218 -25.04 -2.03 -1.68
C ALA A 218 -25.02 -1.79 -3.18
N THR A 219 -26.14 -1.36 -3.78
CA THR A 219 -26.26 -1.15 -5.22
C THR A 219 -25.30 -0.06 -5.68
N SER A 220 -25.37 1.12 -5.06
CA SER A 220 -24.49 2.25 -5.42
C SER A 220 -23.02 1.95 -5.13
N THR A 221 -22.73 1.18 -4.08
CA THR A 221 -21.38 0.76 -3.74
C THR A 221 -20.79 -0.16 -4.79
N LEU A 222 -21.54 -1.19 -5.20
CA LEU A 222 -21.09 -2.14 -6.22
C LEU A 222 -21.04 -1.51 -7.63
N ASP A 223 -21.93 -0.56 -7.93
CA ASP A 223 -21.86 0.21 -9.19
C ASP A 223 -20.60 1.05 -9.24
N TRP A 224 -20.24 1.72 -8.14
CA TRP A 224 -19.03 2.50 -8.04
C TRP A 224 -17.77 1.63 -8.16
N LEU A 225 -17.69 0.51 -7.45
CA LEU A 225 -16.58 -0.45 -7.53
C LEU A 225 -16.44 -1.00 -8.94
N GLY A 226 -17.56 -1.43 -9.56
CA GLY A 226 -17.56 -2.02 -10.90
C GLY A 226 -17.07 -1.10 -12.02
N GLY A 227 -17.06 0.21 -11.79
CA GLY A 227 -16.50 1.22 -12.67
C GLY A 227 -14.98 1.46 -12.47
N ARG A 228 -14.31 0.69 -11.61
CA ARG A 228 -12.88 0.88 -11.29
C ARG A 228 -12.05 -0.29 -11.78
N THR A 229 -10.85 0.00 -12.19
CA THR A 229 -9.81 -0.97 -12.54
C THR A 229 -8.51 -0.57 -11.88
N LEU A 230 -7.62 -1.53 -11.69
CA LEU A 230 -6.29 -1.30 -11.14
C LEU A 230 -5.56 -0.24 -11.96
N GLN A 231 -4.90 0.69 -11.25
CA GLN A 231 -4.14 1.77 -11.86
C GLN A 231 -2.64 1.53 -11.65
N GLU A 232 -1.92 1.32 -12.75
CA GLU A 232 -0.46 1.24 -12.72
C GLU A 232 0.16 2.64 -12.83
N PRO A 233 1.35 2.85 -12.22
CA PRO A 233 2.12 4.06 -12.47
C PRO A 233 2.35 4.28 -13.97
N GLN A 234 2.12 5.50 -14.43
CA GLN A 234 2.33 5.85 -15.83
C GLN A 234 3.75 6.37 -16.06
N PRO A 235 4.32 6.20 -17.27
CA PRO A 235 5.58 6.83 -17.61
C PRO A 235 5.58 8.33 -17.29
N GLU A 236 6.73 8.84 -16.81
CA GLU A 236 6.95 10.22 -16.37
C GLU A 236 6.17 10.66 -15.12
N GLU A 237 5.32 9.81 -14.59
CA GLU A 237 4.64 10.08 -13.32
C GLU A 237 5.63 10.00 -12.15
N ILE A 238 5.43 10.89 -11.17
CA ILE A 238 6.17 10.82 -9.90
C ILE A 238 5.40 9.89 -8.96
N VAL A 239 6.07 8.82 -8.54
CA VAL A 239 5.52 7.84 -7.61
C VAL A 239 6.21 7.99 -6.27
N GLN A 240 5.44 8.27 -5.25
CA GLN A 240 5.91 8.24 -3.86
C GLN A 240 5.48 6.93 -3.21
N THR A 241 6.39 6.29 -2.49
CA THR A 241 6.15 5.02 -1.80
C THR A 241 6.66 5.09 -0.38
N LEU A 242 5.86 4.63 0.57
CA LEU A 242 6.23 4.39 1.96
C LEU A 242 6.25 2.88 2.19
N ALA A 243 7.45 2.31 2.31
CA ALA A 243 7.64 0.87 2.54
C ALA A 243 7.71 0.59 4.04
N ASP A 244 6.98 -0.41 4.51
CA ASP A 244 6.99 -0.88 5.90
C ASP A 244 7.76 -2.20 6.08
N ARG A 245 8.31 -2.73 5.00
CA ARG A 245 9.13 -3.94 4.94
C ARG A 245 9.94 -3.97 3.65
N SER A 246 10.97 -4.79 3.61
CA SER A 246 11.64 -5.14 2.36
C SER A 246 10.72 -5.95 1.45
N GLY A 247 10.84 -5.79 0.13
CA GLY A 247 10.04 -6.47 -0.88
C GLY A 247 9.64 -5.58 -2.04
N ALA A 248 8.71 -6.07 -2.85
CA ALA A 248 8.21 -5.36 -4.02
C ALA A 248 7.18 -4.29 -3.65
N TRP A 249 7.39 -3.08 -4.17
CA TRP A 249 6.57 -1.90 -3.98
C TRP A 249 6.35 -1.21 -5.32
N ASN A 250 5.14 -1.35 -5.86
CA ASN A 250 4.86 -0.95 -7.24
C ASN A 250 5.82 -1.67 -8.21
N GLN A 251 6.59 -0.95 -8.98
CA GLN A 251 7.50 -1.50 -9.99
C GLN A 251 8.95 -1.66 -9.51
N LEU A 252 9.21 -1.35 -8.23
CA LEU A 252 10.54 -1.46 -7.61
C LEU A 252 10.57 -2.56 -6.55
N GLU A 253 11.74 -3.14 -6.32
CA GLU A 253 12.00 -3.95 -5.14
C GLU A 253 12.92 -3.19 -4.18
N LEU A 254 12.51 -3.05 -2.93
CA LEU A 254 13.22 -2.28 -1.91
C LEU A 254 13.76 -3.20 -0.81
N GLY A 255 15.03 -3.03 -0.47
CA GLY A 255 15.63 -3.58 0.74
C GLY A 255 15.79 -2.50 1.79
N LEU A 256 15.14 -2.64 2.95
CA LEU A 256 15.26 -1.69 4.05
C LEU A 256 16.52 -1.96 4.87
N ARG A 257 17.06 -0.91 5.53
CA ARG A 257 18.17 -1.02 6.49
C ARG A 257 17.68 -1.48 7.86
N ASP A 258 16.54 -0.93 8.27
CA ASP A 258 15.86 -1.27 9.53
C ASP A 258 14.42 -1.65 9.21
N GLU A 259 14.08 -2.90 9.44
CA GLU A 259 12.73 -3.45 9.24
C GLU A 259 11.72 -2.98 10.32
N ASN A 260 12.18 -2.21 11.31
CA ASN A 260 11.34 -1.58 12.32
C ASN A 260 11.13 -0.08 12.08
N ALA A 261 11.41 0.38 10.87
CA ALA A 261 11.21 1.76 10.44
C ALA A 261 10.70 1.80 9.00
N PHE A 262 9.96 2.83 8.66
CA PHE A 262 9.54 3.04 7.28
C PHE A 262 10.73 3.38 6.38
N GLY A 263 10.72 2.81 5.17
CA GLY A 263 11.54 3.29 4.06
C GLY A 263 10.75 4.23 3.16
N THR A 264 11.39 5.29 2.64
CA THR A 264 10.76 6.19 1.68
C THR A 264 11.53 6.22 0.37
N ILE A 265 10.77 6.34 -0.71
CA ILE A 265 11.29 6.61 -2.04
C ILE A 265 10.29 7.45 -2.84
N LEU A 266 10.81 8.40 -3.57
CA LEU A 266 10.11 9.08 -4.64
C LEU A 266 10.84 8.76 -5.94
N TRP A 267 10.13 8.17 -6.91
CA TRP A 267 10.75 7.75 -8.16
C TRP A 267 9.95 8.16 -9.39
N SER A 268 10.64 8.27 -10.51
CA SER A 268 10.04 8.52 -11.82
C SER A 268 10.94 7.98 -12.92
N ALA A 269 10.36 7.26 -13.87
CA ALA A 269 11.03 6.86 -15.10
C ALA A 269 10.56 7.73 -16.26
N ARG A 270 11.49 8.23 -17.05
CA ARG A 270 11.24 9.11 -18.20
C ARG A 270 11.75 8.49 -19.49
N PRO A 271 10.94 7.67 -20.16
CA PRO A 271 11.35 7.02 -21.41
C PRO A 271 11.76 7.98 -22.51
N SER A 272 11.13 9.18 -22.54
CA SER A 272 11.45 10.22 -23.54
C SER A 272 12.90 10.70 -23.51
N THR A 273 13.59 10.54 -22.40
CA THR A 273 14.97 11.01 -22.17
C THR A 273 15.93 9.92 -21.64
N ASP A 274 15.45 8.71 -21.45
CA ASP A 274 16.16 7.59 -20.78
C ASP A 274 16.67 7.98 -19.38
N ASP A 275 15.81 8.65 -18.60
CA ASP A 275 16.14 9.09 -17.24
C ASP A 275 15.37 8.29 -16.19
N LEU A 276 16.06 7.87 -15.13
CA LEU A 276 15.51 7.28 -13.92
C LEU A 276 15.87 8.16 -12.71
N TYR A 277 14.86 8.58 -11.98
CA TYR A 277 14.99 9.37 -10.76
C TYR A 277 14.59 8.51 -9.56
N LEU A 278 15.47 8.40 -8.57
CA LEU A 278 15.29 7.69 -7.32
C LEU A 278 15.71 8.64 -6.19
N ILE A 279 14.78 9.42 -5.70
CA ILE A 279 15.06 10.52 -4.78
C ILE A 279 14.29 10.39 -3.49
N ASP A 280 14.62 11.21 -2.51
CA ASP A 280 14.04 11.19 -1.16
C ASP A 280 14.18 9.80 -0.48
N LEU A 281 15.33 9.18 -0.68
CA LEU A 281 15.64 7.86 -0.14
C LEU A 281 15.98 7.98 1.34
N GLU A 282 15.21 7.31 2.18
CA GLU A 282 15.45 7.17 3.61
C GLU A 282 15.19 5.74 4.06
N ASN A 283 16.04 5.20 4.90
CA ASN A 283 16.00 3.81 5.37
C ASN A 283 16.03 2.76 4.25
N VAL A 284 16.52 3.11 3.06
CA VAL A 284 16.64 2.19 1.92
C VAL A 284 18.09 1.78 1.74
N ALA A 285 18.36 0.46 1.83
CA ALA A 285 19.70 -0.12 1.64
C ALA A 285 19.94 -0.56 0.19
N ARG A 286 18.88 -1.05 -0.46
CA ARG A 286 18.95 -1.58 -1.83
C ARG A 286 17.69 -1.22 -2.61
N ILE A 287 17.85 -0.97 -3.89
CA ILE A 287 16.77 -0.76 -4.84
C ILE A 287 17.04 -1.60 -6.08
N ASP A 288 16.16 -2.52 -6.40
CA ASP A 288 16.22 -3.29 -7.63
C ASP A 288 15.18 -2.71 -8.62
N VAL A 289 15.66 -2.40 -9.81
CA VAL A 289 14.84 -1.82 -10.89
C VAL A 289 14.95 -2.70 -12.12
N ASP A 290 13.83 -3.24 -12.54
CA ASP A 290 13.68 -3.82 -13.87
C ASP A 290 13.33 -2.68 -14.84
N LEU A 291 14.25 -2.37 -15.74
CA LEU A 291 14.12 -1.23 -16.66
C LEU A 291 12.92 -1.39 -17.59
N GLU A 292 12.63 -2.59 -18.08
CA GLU A 292 11.47 -2.86 -18.91
C GLU A 292 10.17 -2.61 -18.12
N ARG A 293 10.12 -3.05 -16.86
CA ARG A 293 8.96 -2.87 -15.99
C ARG A 293 8.65 -1.40 -15.71
N VAL A 294 9.66 -0.56 -15.57
CA VAL A 294 9.48 0.90 -15.39
C VAL A 294 9.35 1.65 -16.71
N GLY A 295 9.32 0.95 -17.84
CA GLY A 295 9.10 1.50 -19.18
C GLY A 295 10.34 2.12 -19.81
N LEU A 296 11.56 1.79 -19.32
CA LEU A 296 12.82 2.21 -19.90
C LEU A 296 13.38 1.09 -20.80
N GLU A 297 13.66 1.41 -22.05
CA GLU A 297 14.26 0.50 -23.02
C GLU A 297 15.62 1.06 -23.49
N PRO A 298 16.70 0.83 -22.75
CA PRO A 298 18.00 1.39 -23.09
C PRO A 298 18.42 1.05 -24.52
N THR A 299 18.71 2.08 -25.29
CA THR A 299 19.10 1.93 -26.70
C THR A 299 20.61 2.00 -26.84
N PRO A 300 21.29 1.07 -27.56
CA PRO A 300 22.71 1.13 -27.76
C PRO A 300 23.19 2.49 -28.30
N GLY A 301 24.14 3.10 -27.59
CA GLY A 301 24.70 4.40 -27.94
C GLY A 301 23.93 5.60 -27.40
N GLN A 302 22.78 5.39 -26.72
CA GLN A 302 22.10 6.43 -25.95
C GLN A 302 22.36 6.24 -24.45
N PRO A 303 22.69 7.31 -23.70
CA PRO A 303 22.97 7.18 -22.27
C PRO A 303 21.68 7.02 -21.46
N LEU A 304 21.59 5.95 -20.66
CA LEU A 304 20.65 5.89 -19.54
C LEU A 304 21.21 6.71 -18.39
N ARG A 305 20.44 7.67 -17.88
CA ARG A 305 20.83 8.50 -16.73
C ARG A 305 20.03 8.11 -15.51
N VAL A 306 20.75 7.74 -14.45
CA VAL A 306 20.14 7.40 -13.17
C VAL A 306 20.55 8.47 -12.16
N MET A 307 19.56 9.09 -11.52
CA MET A 307 19.78 10.06 -10.45
C MET A 307 19.28 9.50 -9.14
N THR A 308 20.13 9.50 -8.13
CA THR A 308 19.80 9.08 -6.76
C THR A 308 19.97 10.25 -5.80
N GLN A 309 19.12 10.33 -4.81
CA GLN A 309 19.26 11.28 -3.70
C GLN A 309 18.81 10.61 -2.40
N THR A 310 19.73 10.56 -1.43
CA THR A 310 19.44 10.07 -0.08
C THR A 310 19.30 11.22 0.90
N THR A 311 18.41 11.09 1.88
CA THR A 311 18.11 12.14 2.86
C THR A 311 18.59 11.78 4.27
N ASP A 312 18.83 10.49 4.55
CA ASP A 312 19.25 9.98 5.86
C ASP A 312 20.78 9.86 6.05
N GLY A 313 21.56 10.26 5.08
CA GLY A 313 23.01 10.17 5.15
C GLY A 313 23.59 8.82 4.74
N ASN A 314 22.79 7.87 4.28
CA ASN A 314 23.22 6.52 3.93
C ASN A 314 23.06 6.26 2.44
N ALA A 315 24.11 5.74 1.79
CA ALA A 315 24.05 5.34 0.39
C ALA A 315 23.25 4.05 0.21
N ALA A 316 22.50 3.93 -0.89
CA ALA A 316 21.82 2.71 -1.29
C ALA A 316 22.59 2.02 -2.45
N THR A 317 22.55 0.70 -2.47
CA THR A 317 22.97 -0.07 -3.65
C THR A 317 21.81 -0.11 -4.64
N LEU A 318 22.11 0.13 -5.91
CA LEU A 318 21.12 0.06 -6.99
C LEU A 318 21.48 -1.10 -7.92
N GLU A 319 20.51 -1.99 -8.16
CA GLU A 319 20.59 -3.07 -9.14
C GLU A 319 19.65 -2.75 -10.32
N LEU A 320 20.20 -2.65 -11.53
CA LEU A 320 19.44 -2.42 -12.76
C LEU A 320 19.47 -3.67 -13.62
N SER A 321 18.31 -4.23 -13.94
CA SER A 321 18.16 -5.34 -14.88
C SER A 321 17.51 -4.88 -16.19
N GLY A 322 17.69 -5.67 -17.29
CA GLY A 322 17.10 -5.36 -18.59
C GLY A 322 17.94 -4.42 -19.46
N LEU A 323 19.26 -4.37 -19.26
CA LEU A 323 20.18 -3.64 -20.14
C LEU A 323 20.41 -4.36 -21.48
N GLY A 324 20.18 -5.68 -21.53
CA GLY A 324 20.40 -6.53 -22.71
C GLY A 324 21.88 -6.82 -23.03
N SER A 325 22.82 -6.05 -22.50
CA SER A 325 24.26 -6.25 -22.66
C SER A 325 25.06 -5.48 -21.62
N ALA A 326 26.32 -5.89 -21.43
CA ALA A 326 27.23 -5.14 -20.58
C ALA A 326 27.39 -3.69 -21.07
N PRO A 327 27.34 -2.70 -20.17
CA PRO A 327 27.57 -1.31 -20.56
C PRO A 327 29.00 -1.11 -21.06
N THR A 328 29.17 -0.29 -22.09
CA THR A 328 30.49 0.06 -22.64
C THR A 328 31.23 1.03 -21.74
N ALA A 329 30.52 1.83 -20.98
CA ALA A 329 31.07 2.73 -19.96
C ALA A 329 29.99 3.09 -18.92
N VAL A 330 30.42 3.32 -17.67
CA VAL A 330 29.61 3.93 -16.62
C VAL A 330 30.37 5.10 -16.05
N GLN A 331 29.77 6.27 -16.08
CA GLN A 331 30.32 7.50 -15.50
C GLN A 331 29.54 7.87 -14.24
N TYR A 332 30.23 8.34 -13.24
CA TYR A 332 29.67 8.76 -11.97
C TYR A 332 29.97 10.24 -11.71
N ALA A 333 28.99 10.96 -11.19
CA ALA A 333 29.12 12.32 -10.69
C ALA A 333 28.28 12.46 -9.41
N GLY A 334 28.93 12.68 -8.28
CA GLY A 334 28.29 12.79 -6.95
C GLY A 334 29.30 13.26 -5.90
N PHE A 335 28.84 13.32 -4.63
CA PHE A 335 29.67 13.76 -3.51
C PHE A 335 30.58 12.65 -2.94
N ALA A 336 30.30 11.40 -3.24
CA ALA A 336 31.02 10.23 -2.79
C ALA A 336 31.85 9.59 -3.91
N GLN A 337 32.33 8.38 -3.68
CA GLN A 337 32.93 7.55 -4.74
C GLN A 337 31.88 6.55 -5.22
N GLY A 338 31.72 6.45 -6.53
CA GLY A 338 30.87 5.48 -7.15
C GLY A 338 31.67 4.32 -7.72
N THR A 339 31.24 3.09 -7.50
CA THR A 339 31.75 1.87 -8.11
C THR A 339 30.62 1.15 -8.83
N TRP A 340 30.98 0.38 -9.84
CA TRP A 340 30.02 -0.41 -10.58
C TRP A 340 30.56 -1.78 -10.96
N ASN A 341 29.66 -2.73 -11.11
CA ASN A 341 29.94 -4.06 -11.61
C ASN A 341 28.77 -4.58 -12.44
N TYR A 342 29.03 -5.34 -13.47
CA TYR A 342 28.01 -5.96 -14.30
C TYR A 342 28.10 -7.49 -14.23
N ASP A 343 27.00 -8.11 -13.81
CA ASP A 343 26.81 -9.56 -13.81
C ASP A 343 26.14 -10.00 -15.11
N ALA A 344 26.96 -10.48 -16.05
CA ALA A 344 26.46 -10.94 -17.36
C ALA A 344 25.58 -12.19 -17.28
N SER A 345 25.64 -12.97 -16.19
CA SER A 345 24.79 -14.17 -16.04
C SER A 345 23.36 -13.84 -15.64
N ARG A 346 23.17 -12.69 -15.00
CA ARG A 346 21.87 -12.18 -14.52
C ARG A 346 21.36 -11.00 -15.36
N ASP A 347 22.17 -10.43 -16.24
CA ASP A 347 21.94 -9.13 -16.91
C ASP A 347 21.67 -8.02 -15.90
N VAL A 348 22.51 -7.90 -14.86
CA VAL A 348 22.32 -6.93 -13.78
C VAL A 348 23.53 -6.03 -13.66
N LEU A 349 23.31 -4.72 -13.74
CA LEU A 349 24.29 -3.69 -13.42
C LEU A 349 24.11 -3.26 -11.96
N MET A 350 25.13 -3.46 -11.14
CA MET A 350 25.18 -2.95 -9.77
C MET A 350 25.89 -1.61 -9.75
N LEU A 351 25.26 -0.61 -9.13
CA LEU A 351 25.79 0.72 -8.89
C LEU A 351 25.86 0.94 -7.38
N GLU A 352 27.06 1.20 -6.87
CA GLU A 352 27.28 1.37 -5.44
C GLU A 352 27.93 2.73 -5.17
N GLU A 353 27.37 3.45 -4.23
CA GLU A 353 27.92 4.67 -3.67
C GLU A 353 28.59 4.37 -2.33
N THR A 354 29.84 4.81 -2.15
CA THR A 354 30.54 4.66 -0.88
C THR A 354 30.79 6.04 -0.28
N GLY A 355 30.16 6.34 0.84
CA GLY A 355 30.31 7.62 1.53
C GLY A 355 29.00 8.20 2.05
N SER A 356 29.04 9.46 2.44
CA SER A 356 27.88 10.14 3.01
C SER A 356 26.91 10.61 1.94
N ALA A 357 25.65 10.65 2.32
CA ALA A 357 24.50 11.05 1.54
C ALA A 357 24.63 12.34 0.74
N GLY A 358 23.90 12.35 -0.30
CA GLY A 358 23.74 13.47 -1.18
C GLY A 358 23.03 13.04 -2.45
N TRP A 359 23.20 13.79 -3.49
CA TRP A 359 22.77 13.36 -4.80
C TRP A 359 23.91 12.73 -5.58
N ALA A 360 23.58 11.75 -6.40
CA ALA A 360 24.48 11.16 -7.39
C ALA A 360 23.80 11.06 -8.76
N ARG A 361 24.61 11.07 -9.79
CA ARG A 361 24.20 10.81 -11.16
C ARG A 361 25.12 9.77 -11.79
N TRP A 362 24.50 8.72 -12.26
CA TRP A 362 25.13 7.70 -13.07
C TRP A 362 24.74 7.92 -14.54
N THR A 363 25.70 7.81 -15.42
CA THR A 363 25.48 7.82 -16.87
C THR A 363 25.99 6.49 -17.39
N VAL A 364 25.07 5.62 -17.77
CA VAL A 364 25.31 4.28 -18.27
C VAL A 364 25.23 4.33 -19.79
N LEU A 365 26.27 3.88 -20.47
CA LEU A 365 26.33 3.75 -21.94
C LEU A 365 26.15 2.27 -22.30
N PRO A 366 24.92 1.85 -22.70
CA PRO A 366 24.62 0.49 -23.09
C PRO A 366 25.38 0.03 -24.33
#